data_89c9e491e0b446c748d2b638f6d764e5
#
_entry.id   89c9e491e0b446c748d2b638f6d764e5
#
_cell.length_a   1.000
_cell.length_b   1.000
_cell.length_c   1.000
_cell.angle_alpha   90.00
_cell.angle_beta   90.00
_cell.angle_gamma   90.00
#
_symmetry.space_group_name_H-M   'P 1'
#
loop_
_entity.id
_entity.type
_entity.pdbx_description
1 polymer ?
#
loop_
_entity_poly.entity_id
_entity_poly.type
_entity_poly.pdbx_seq_one_letter_code
_entity_poly.pdbx_strand_id
1 'polypeptide(L)'
;MDSNFDTESFIRFCRFLVIPNVLEAIVRCDLKILKDWCYEAPFNVLATPLRQIQEQGLISESRVLDVHNVDIQMGKMMEQGPVLVITFQAQQINCIRDKTGTVREGDPHKVLRVTHVWALCRDQSEFHPWAAWRLLDIAMMPTEQWL
;
A
#
# COMPACT_ATOMS: atom_id res chain seq x y z
N MET A 1 9.17 -18.98 12.10
CA MET A 1 9.88 -17.87 11.49
C MET A 1 11.38 -18.06 11.61
N ASP A 2 12.12 -17.38 10.75
CA ASP A 2 13.58 -17.44 10.78
C ASP A 2 14.12 -17.02 12.16
N SER A 3 15.11 -17.73 12.70
CA SER A 3 15.74 -17.40 13.97
C SER A 3 16.44 -16.04 13.96
N ASN A 4 16.73 -15.50 12.77
CA ASN A 4 17.35 -14.19 12.60
C ASN A 4 16.34 -13.07 12.38
N PHE A 5 15.04 -13.36 12.51
CA PHE A 5 14.00 -12.38 12.31
C PHE A 5 14.03 -11.34 13.43
N ASP A 6 14.09 -10.07 13.04
CA ASP A 6 14.11 -8.92 13.95
C ASP A 6 12.89 -8.03 13.64
N THR A 7 12.03 -7.87 14.65
CA THR A 7 10.81 -7.07 14.55
C THR A 7 11.10 -5.62 14.15
N GLU A 8 12.11 -5.00 14.77
CA GLU A 8 12.48 -3.62 14.43
C GLU A 8 12.97 -3.48 13.00
N SER A 9 13.79 -4.43 12.55
CA SER A 9 14.27 -4.44 11.16
C SER A 9 13.13 -4.61 10.17
N PHE A 10 12.16 -5.46 10.50
CA PHE A 10 10.99 -5.67 9.65
C PHE A 10 10.12 -4.39 9.58
N ILE A 11 9.89 -3.73 10.71
CA ILE A 11 9.15 -2.46 10.73
C ILE A 11 9.86 -1.40 9.87
N ARG A 12 11.17 -1.29 9.99
CA ARG A 12 11.96 -0.36 9.16
C ARG A 12 11.88 -0.73 7.68
N PHE A 13 11.96 -2.00 7.37
CA PHE A 13 11.79 -2.47 5.99
C PHE A 13 10.43 -2.06 5.42
N CYS A 14 9.35 -2.25 6.17
CA CYS A 14 8.02 -1.81 5.75
C CYS A 14 7.95 -0.29 5.62
N ARG A 15 8.44 0.44 6.62
CA ARG A 15 8.33 1.90 6.68
C ARG A 15 9.07 2.59 5.54
N PHE A 16 10.26 2.10 5.19
CA PHE A 16 11.15 2.81 4.27
C PHE A 16 11.21 2.18 2.88
N LEU A 17 10.70 0.97 2.70
CA LEU A 17 10.75 0.30 1.39
C LEU A 17 9.38 -0.13 0.89
N VAL A 18 8.67 -1.00 1.64
CA VAL A 18 7.40 -1.57 1.16
C VAL A 18 6.33 -0.50 1.02
N ILE A 19 6.05 0.22 2.09
CA ILE A 19 4.96 1.20 2.13
C ILE A 19 5.18 2.31 1.11
N PRO A 20 6.36 2.98 1.04
CA PRO A 20 6.55 4.02 0.06
C PRO A 20 6.40 3.54 -1.38
N ASN A 21 6.97 2.38 -1.71
CA ASN A 21 6.89 1.86 -3.08
C ASN A 21 5.46 1.51 -3.49
N VAL A 22 4.70 0.88 -2.59
CA VAL A 22 3.31 0.49 -2.89
C VAL A 22 2.41 1.71 -2.98
N LEU A 23 2.48 2.63 -2.01
CA LEU A 23 1.63 3.82 -2.01
C LEU A 23 1.92 4.72 -3.21
N GLU A 24 3.19 4.94 -3.55
CA GLU A 24 3.56 5.72 -4.72
C GLU A 24 3.08 5.06 -6.01
N ALA A 25 3.18 3.74 -6.11
CA ALA A 25 2.66 3.04 -7.28
C ALA A 25 1.15 3.21 -7.42
N ILE A 26 0.42 3.21 -6.32
CA ILE A 26 -1.03 3.45 -6.33
C ILE A 26 -1.34 4.87 -6.83
N VAL A 27 -0.70 5.89 -6.26
CA VAL A 27 -1.00 7.28 -6.65
C VAL A 27 -0.57 7.59 -8.07
N ARG A 28 0.44 6.91 -8.60
CA ARG A 28 0.91 7.06 -9.99
C ARG A 28 0.22 6.12 -10.96
N CYS A 29 -0.66 5.24 -10.47
CA CYS A 29 -1.29 4.20 -11.29
C CYS A 29 -0.27 3.29 -11.97
N ASP A 30 0.82 2.96 -11.28
CA ASP A 30 1.88 2.12 -11.81
C ASP A 30 1.59 0.66 -11.52
N LEU A 31 0.90 0.01 -12.44
CA LEU A 31 0.47 -1.38 -12.28
C LEU A 31 1.64 -2.37 -12.29
N LYS A 32 2.70 -2.04 -13.01
CA LYS A 32 3.87 -2.93 -13.10
C LYS A 32 4.57 -3.05 -11.75
N ILE A 33 4.77 -1.93 -11.06
CA ILE A 33 5.37 -1.95 -9.72
C ILE A 33 4.46 -2.64 -8.72
N LEU A 34 3.15 -2.36 -8.76
CA LEU A 34 2.19 -3.03 -7.88
C LEU A 34 2.22 -4.54 -8.05
N LYS A 35 2.33 -5.02 -9.27
CA LYS A 35 2.39 -6.45 -9.55
C LYS A 35 3.61 -7.11 -8.89
N ASP A 36 4.73 -6.39 -8.83
CA ASP A 36 5.94 -6.92 -8.20
C ASP A 36 5.80 -7.05 -6.68
N TRP A 37 4.99 -6.20 -6.04
CA TRP A 37 4.83 -6.15 -4.59
C TRP A 37 3.64 -6.95 -4.07
N CYS A 38 2.76 -7.46 -4.92
CA CYS A 38 1.48 -8.04 -4.51
C CYS A 38 1.31 -9.45 -5.03
N TYR A 39 0.65 -10.29 -4.24
CA TYR A 39 0.03 -11.50 -4.75
C TYR A 39 -1.16 -11.14 -5.65
N GLU A 40 -1.68 -12.12 -6.37
CA GLU A 40 -2.68 -11.88 -7.40
C GLU A 40 -3.96 -11.23 -6.86
N ALA A 41 -4.49 -11.71 -5.74
CA ALA A 41 -5.76 -11.21 -5.21
C ALA A 41 -5.70 -9.72 -4.84
N PRO A 42 -4.76 -9.26 -3.99
CA PRO A 42 -4.67 -7.83 -3.70
C PRO A 42 -4.28 -7.00 -4.92
N PHE A 43 -3.47 -7.54 -5.83
CA PHE A 43 -3.16 -6.85 -7.06
C PHE A 43 -4.42 -6.54 -7.87
N ASN A 44 -5.31 -7.53 -8.03
CA ASN A 44 -6.53 -7.33 -8.79
C ASN A 44 -7.46 -6.30 -8.13
N VAL A 45 -7.55 -6.31 -6.81
CA VAL A 45 -8.35 -5.31 -6.06
C VAL A 45 -7.83 -3.90 -6.29
N LEU A 46 -6.51 -3.71 -6.22
CA LEU A 46 -5.89 -2.39 -6.43
C LEU A 46 -5.91 -1.97 -7.89
N ALA A 47 -5.67 -2.90 -8.80
CA ALA A 47 -5.52 -2.58 -10.22
C ALA A 47 -6.82 -2.15 -10.88
N THR A 48 -7.96 -2.69 -10.45
CA THR A 48 -9.25 -2.40 -11.10
C THR A 48 -9.58 -0.92 -11.14
N PRO A 49 -9.59 -0.16 -10.01
CA PRO A 49 -9.84 1.28 -10.08
C PRO A 49 -8.75 2.05 -10.83
N LEU A 50 -7.49 1.60 -10.76
CA LEU A 50 -6.40 2.28 -11.47
C LEU A 50 -6.52 2.13 -12.98
N ARG A 51 -6.95 0.95 -13.45
CA ARG A 51 -7.23 0.74 -14.88
C ARG A 51 -8.38 1.61 -15.35
N GLN A 52 -9.41 1.79 -14.54
CA GLN A 52 -10.54 2.67 -14.88
C GLN A 52 -10.08 4.12 -15.03
N ILE A 53 -9.20 4.59 -14.14
CA ILE A 53 -8.63 5.93 -14.25
C ILE A 53 -7.90 6.09 -15.59
N GLN A 54 -7.08 5.12 -15.96
CA GLN A 54 -6.32 5.15 -17.22
C GLN A 54 -7.23 5.07 -18.44
N GLU A 55 -8.22 4.19 -18.42
CA GLU A 55 -9.15 3.99 -19.54
C GLU A 55 -10.02 5.21 -19.80
N GLN A 56 -10.41 5.92 -18.74
CA GLN A 56 -11.23 7.12 -18.85
C GLN A 56 -10.41 8.36 -19.14
N GLY A 57 -9.10 8.24 -19.26
CA GLY A 57 -8.22 9.36 -19.51
C GLY A 57 -8.13 10.35 -18.35
N LEU A 58 -8.42 9.88 -17.14
CA LEU A 58 -8.31 10.69 -15.93
C LEU A 58 -6.86 10.76 -15.45
N ILE A 59 -6.56 11.77 -14.66
CA ILE A 59 -5.21 12.02 -14.15
C ILE A 59 -5.26 12.00 -12.62
N SER A 60 -4.39 11.20 -12.02
CA SER A 60 -4.24 11.18 -10.56
C SER A 60 -3.25 12.27 -10.14
N GLU A 61 -3.71 13.19 -9.29
CA GLU A 61 -2.86 14.17 -8.60
C GLU A 61 -2.82 13.87 -7.11
N SER A 62 -3.13 12.65 -6.74
CA SER A 62 -3.06 12.21 -5.35
C SER A 62 -1.63 12.20 -4.84
N ARG A 63 -1.45 12.46 -3.54
CA ARG A 63 -0.12 12.52 -2.92
C ARG A 63 -0.15 11.87 -1.55
N VAL A 64 0.95 11.23 -1.20
CA VAL A 64 1.21 10.77 0.17
C VAL A 64 2.14 11.78 0.82
N LEU A 65 1.70 12.40 1.91
CA LEU A 65 2.46 13.45 2.59
C LEU A 65 3.35 12.88 3.67
N ASP A 66 2.86 11.90 4.42
CA ASP A 66 3.60 11.30 5.51
C ASP A 66 3.07 9.90 5.82
N VAL A 67 3.93 9.06 6.38
CA VAL A 67 3.60 7.73 6.88
C VAL A 67 4.16 7.60 8.28
N HIS A 68 3.33 7.19 9.23
CA HIS A 68 3.75 7.07 10.63
C HIS A 68 3.01 5.95 11.35
N ASN A 69 3.46 5.62 12.56
CA ASN A 69 2.87 4.60 13.42
C ASN A 69 2.83 3.21 12.77
N VAL A 70 3.91 2.85 12.09
CA VAL A 70 4.04 1.52 11.51
C VAL A 70 4.26 0.51 12.64
N ASP A 71 3.38 -0.49 12.71
CA ASP A 71 3.42 -1.47 13.78
C ASP A 71 2.97 -2.85 13.29
N ILE A 72 3.45 -3.90 13.96
CA ILE A 72 3.02 -5.27 13.69
C ILE A 72 1.87 -5.59 14.63
N GLN A 73 0.71 -5.96 14.09
CA GLN A 73 -0.47 -6.30 14.87
C GLN A 73 -0.49 -7.76 15.27
N MET A 74 -0.15 -8.63 14.34
CA MET A 74 -0.13 -10.07 14.61
C MET A 74 0.70 -10.80 13.55
N GLY A 75 1.11 -12.01 13.90
CA GLY A 75 1.74 -12.92 12.96
C GLY A 75 1.11 -14.29 13.10
N LYS A 76 1.06 -15.03 12.01
CA LYS A 76 0.59 -16.40 12.01
C LYS A 76 1.24 -17.20 10.88
N MET A 77 1.26 -18.53 11.05
CA MET A 77 1.73 -19.42 10.01
C MET A 77 0.54 -19.89 9.19
N MET A 78 0.63 -19.76 7.88
CA MET A 78 -0.38 -20.25 6.94
C MET A 78 0.27 -21.24 5.96
N GLU A 79 -0.54 -21.88 5.12
CA GLU A 79 -0.01 -22.83 4.12
C GLU A 79 0.99 -22.17 3.19
N GLN A 80 0.73 -20.91 2.81
CA GLN A 80 1.62 -20.15 1.91
C GLN A 80 2.93 -19.75 2.58
N GLY A 81 2.98 -19.76 3.92
CA GLY A 81 4.12 -19.32 4.69
C GLY A 81 3.75 -18.40 5.84
N PRO A 82 4.75 -17.78 6.50
CA PRO A 82 4.49 -16.83 7.59
C PRO A 82 3.76 -15.58 7.06
N VAL A 83 2.74 -15.15 7.80
CA VAL A 83 1.98 -13.93 7.49
C VAL A 83 2.15 -12.95 8.65
N LEU A 84 2.52 -11.72 8.34
CA LEU A 84 2.57 -10.63 9.30
C LEU A 84 1.57 -9.55 8.89
N VAL A 85 0.73 -9.15 9.84
CA VAL A 85 -0.24 -8.08 9.63
C VAL A 85 0.34 -6.81 10.24
N ILE A 86 0.48 -5.79 9.42
CA ILE A 86 0.96 -4.48 9.86
C ILE A 86 -0.17 -3.46 9.78
N THR A 87 -0.10 -2.47 10.65
CA THR A 87 -0.94 -1.27 10.57
C THR A 87 -0.05 -0.06 10.47
N PHE A 88 -0.53 0.96 9.79
CA PHE A 88 0.14 2.25 9.75
C PHE A 88 -0.86 3.33 9.38
N GLN A 89 -0.47 4.57 9.60
CA GLN A 89 -1.26 5.73 9.24
C GLN A 89 -0.51 6.54 8.19
N ALA A 90 -1.26 7.06 7.21
CA ALA A 90 -0.72 7.93 6.19
C ALA A 90 -1.55 9.21 6.13
N GLN A 91 -0.89 10.33 5.91
CA GLN A 91 -1.55 11.57 5.55
C GLN A 91 -1.52 11.67 4.04
N GLN A 92 -2.68 11.77 3.44
CA GLN A 92 -2.84 11.69 1.99
C GLN A 92 -3.77 12.78 1.49
N ILE A 93 -3.52 13.21 0.25
CA ILE A 93 -4.45 14.02 -0.51
C ILE A 93 -4.87 13.17 -1.70
N ASN A 94 -6.18 12.93 -1.82
CA ASN A 94 -6.74 12.17 -2.93
C ASN A 94 -7.40 13.13 -3.89
N CYS A 95 -6.95 13.14 -5.14
CA CYS A 95 -7.49 14.02 -6.17
C CYS A 95 -7.32 13.39 -7.54
N ILE A 96 -8.44 13.25 -8.24
CA ILE A 96 -8.45 12.74 -9.61
C ILE A 96 -9.13 13.79 -10.48
N ARG A 97 -8.44 14.25 -11.52
CA ARG A 97 -8.92 15.26 -12.45
C ARG A 97 -9.12 14.66 -13.84
N ASP A 98 -9.98 15.30 -14.62
CA ASP A 98 -10.09 15.00 -16.04
C ASP A 98 -9.08 15.85 -16.85
N LYS A 99 -9.10 15.69 -18.16
CA LYS A 99 -8.18 16.39 -19.07
C LYS A 99 -8.39 17.89 -19.06
N THR A 100 -9.56 18.38 -18.62
CA THR A 100 -9.86 19.81 -18.54
C THR A 100 -9.40 20.41 -17.21
N GLY A 101 -8.90 19.59 -16.29
CA GLY A 101 -8.49 20.04 -14.97
C GLY A 101 -9.59 20.02 -13.93
N THR A 102 -10.79 19.58 -14.28
CA THR A 102 -11.91 19.48 -13.36
C THR A 102 -11.73 18.30 -12.41
N VAL A 103 -11.94 18.55 -11.11
CA VAL A 103 -11.87 17.48 -10.11
C VAL A 103 -13.06 16.55 -10.27
N ARG A 104 -12.78 15.28 -10.55
CA ARG A 104 -13.80 14.25 -10.72
C ARG A 104 -13.99 13.44 -9.46
N GLU A 105 -12.96 13.31 -8.64
CA GLU A 105 -12.98 12.53 -7.42
C GLU A 105 -12.00 13.11 -6.41
N GLY A 106 -12.38 13.12 -5.13
CA GLY A 106 -11.55 13.63 -4.06
C GLY A 106 -11.56 15.14 -3.94
N ASP A 107 -10.60 15.69 -3.19
CA ASP A 107 -10.47 17.11 -2.93
C ASP A 107 -8.99 17.46 -2.76
N PRO A 108 -8.42 18.33 -3.63
CA PRO A 108 -6.99 18.68 -3.56
C PRO A 108 -6.62 19.50 -2.32
N HIS A 109 -7.61 20.03 -1.60
CA HIS A 109 -7.39 20.88 -0.44
C HIS A 109 -7.64 20.16 0.90
N LYS A 110 -8.03 18.88 0.86
CA LYS A 110 -8.28 18.09 2.07
C LYS A 110 -7.18 17.08 2.30
N VAL A 111 -6.61 17.12 3.51
CA VAL A 111 -5.70 16.09 3.98
C VAL A 111 -6.49 15.03 4.71
N LEU A 112 -6.37 13.80 4.26
CA LEU A 112 -7.00 12.65 4.88
C LEU A 112 -5.98 11.89 5.71
N ARG A 113 -6.39 11.43 6.88
CA ARG A 113 -5.64 10.43 7.62
C ARG A 113 -6.22 9.07 7.23
N VAL A 114 -5.40 8.23 6.67
CA VAL A 114 -5.82 6.90 6.23
C VAL A 114 -5.12 5.88 7.12
N THR A 115 -5.91 5.03 7.78
CA THR A 115 -5.37 3.90 8.52
C THR A 115 -5.37 2.70 7.59
N HIS A 116 -4.19 2.13 7.38
CA HIS A 116 -4.00 0.97 6.52
C HIS A 116 -3.74 -0.26 7.37
N VAL A 117 -4.30 -1.38 6.95
CA VAL A 117 -4.02 -2.70 7.51
C VAL A 117 -3.61 -3.60 6.36
N TRP A 118 -2.36 -4.04 6.36
CA TRP A 118 -1.81 -4.86 5.30
C TRP A 118 -1.34 -6.20 5.86
N ALA A 119 -1.71 -7.29 5.20
CA ALA A 119 -1.15 -8.59 5.48
C ALA A 119 -0.04 -8.87 4.47
N LEU A 120 1.15 -9.17 4.95
CA LEU A 120 2.30 -9.53 4.14
C LEU A 120 2.62 -11.00 4.37
N CYS A 121 2.82 -11.74 3.28
CA CYS A 121 3.17 -13.14 3.34
C CYS A 121 4.54 -13.35 2.72
N ARG A 122 5.38 -14.14 3.39
CA ARG A 122 6.70 -14.50 2.87
C ARG A 122 6.57 -15.60 1.83
N ASP A 123 7.11 -15.36 0.64
CA ASP A 123 7.21 -16.37 -0.40
C ASP A 123 8.39 -17.28 -0.10
N GLN A 124 8.10 -18.54 0.24
CA GLN A 124 9.11 -19.50 0.63
C GLN A 124 10.02 -19.95 -0.52
N SER A 125 9.63 -19.68 -1.75
CA SER A 125 10.46 -19.99 -2.92
C SER A 125 11.51 -18.92 -3.22
N GLU A 126 11.40 -17.75 -2.57
CA GLU A 126 12.33 -16.63 -2.76
C GLU A 126 13.48 -16.72 -1.75
N PHE A 127 14.71 -16.64 -2.23
CA PHE A 127 15.89 -16.75 -1.37
C PHE A 127 16.27 -15.46 -0.66
N HIS A 128 15.99 -14.31 -1.26
CA HIS A 128 16.33 -13.03 -0.64
C HIS A 128 15.33 -12.73 0.49
N PRO A 129 15.81 -12.53 1.74
CA PRO A 129 14.90 -12.43 2.90
C PRO A 129 13.84 -11.33 2.78
N TRP A 130 14.19 -10.17 2.23
CA TRP A 130 13.26 -9.05 2.13
C TRP A 130 12.41 -9.09 0.87
N ALA A 131 12.96 -9.54 -0.26
CA ALA A 131 12.21 -9.66 -1.51
C ALA A 131 11.12 -10.72 -1.46
N ALA A 132 11.17 -11.61 -0.47
CA ALA A 132 10.17 -12.67 -0.30
C ALA A 132 8.83 -12.15 0.24
N TRP A 133 8.80 -10.97 0.86
CA TRP A 133 7.58 -10.44 1.46
C TRP A 133 6.75 -9.70 0.43
N ARG A 134 5.50 -10.13 0.25
CA ARG A 134 4.56 -9.52 -0.68
C ARG A 134 3.21 -9.32 -0.01
N LEU A 135 2.45 -8.35 -0.51
CA LEU A 135 1.10 -8.07 -0.02
C LEU A 135 0.16 -9.23 -0.34
N LEU A 136 -0.48 -9.75 0.70
CA LEU A 136 -1.48 -10.81 0.62
C LEU A 136 -2.88 -10.25 0.72
N ASP A 137 -3.08 -9.22 1.52
CA ASP A 137 -4.38 -8.58 1.71
C ASP A 137 -4.20 -7.14 2.16
N ILE A 138 -5.19 -6.31 1.87
CA ILE A 138 -5.17 -4.90 2.21
C ILE A 138 -6.55 -4.46 2.68
N ALA A 139 -6.58 -3.52 3.62
CA ALA A 139 -7.76 -2.80 4.04
C ALA A 139 -7.37 -1.38 4.40
N MET A 140 -8.27 -0.44 4.22
CA MET A 140 -8.01 0.94 4.61
C MET A 140 -9.27 1.62 5.12
N MET A 141 -9.10 2.57 6.05
CA MET A 141 -10.18 3.38 6.59
C MET A 141 -9.76 4.84 6.55
N PRO A 142 -10.24 5.61 5.55
CA PRO A 142 -9.95 7.04 5.49
C PRO A 142 -10.81 7.81 6.47
N THR A 143 -10.20 8.81 7.11
CA THR A 143 -10.90 9.77 7.96
C THR A 143 -10.42 11.18 7.63
N GLU A 144 -11.34 12.16 7.73
CA GLU A 144 -10.96 13.54 7.52
C GLU A 144 -10.11 14.03 8.68
N GLN A 145 -8.99 14.68 8.36
CA GLN A 145 -8.13 15.24 9.39
C GLN A 145 -8.49 16.69 9.64
N TRP A 146 -8.87 16.99 10.89
CA TRP A 146 -9.14 18.36 11.33
C TRP A 146 -7.83 18.99 11.80
N LEU A 147 -7.53 20.15 11.27
CA LEU A 147 -6.37 20.94 11.65
C LEU A 147 -6.78 22.07 12.58
#